data_cf6eadf49ab85a8caebe60d35232ae15
#
_entry.id   cf6eadf49ab85a8caebe60d35232ae15
#
_cell.length_a   1.000
_cell.length_b   1.000
_cell.length_c   1.000
_cell.angle_alpha   90.00
_cell.angle_beta   90.00
_cell.angle_gamma   90.00
#
_symmetry.space_group_name_H-M   'P 1'
#
loop_
_entity.id
_entity.type
_entity.pdbx_description
1 polymer ?
#
loop_
_entity_poly.entity_id
_entity_poly.type
_entity_poly.pdbx_seq_one_letter_code
_entity_poly.pdbx_strand_id
1 'polypeptide(L)'
;NLVAFEKADEVVAAYDAGRCDVYTTDRSGLAAQRGKLTKPDDHVVLSEIISKEPLGPVVRQGDDVWFNIVRWSLNAMINAEEMGITSGNINKMTYNKITPAEARFIGKEGKFGAELGLADDWAYQIISQVGNYGESYERNVGPNTPLKLDRGVNALWSQGGILYAAPIR
;
A
#
# COMPACT_ATOMS: atom_id res chain seq x y z
N ASN A 1 -0.61 27.98 -18.73
CA ASN A 1 0.18 27.34 -19.79
C ASN A 1 0.84 26.08 -19.24
N LEU A 2 0.75 24.96 -19.99
CA LEU A 2 1.43 23.73 -19.66
C LEU A 2 2.90 23.81 -20.11
N VAL A 3 3.82 23.45 -19.21
CA VAL A 3 5.25 23.30 -19.49
C VAL A 3 5.63 21.86 -19.19
N ALA A 4 6.01 21.09 -20.20
CA ALA A 4 6.40 19.69 -20.07
C ALA A 4 7.92 19.55 -20.02
N PHE A 5 8.41 18.60 -19.22
CA PHE A 5 9.81 18.24 -19.07
C PHE A 5 9.97 16.73 -19.21
N GLU A 6 11.15 16.28 -19.63
CA GLU A 6 11.42 14.84 -19.74
C GLU A 6 11.84 14.21 -18.40
N LYS A 7 12.43 15.00 -17.50
CA LYS A 7 12.97 14.51 -16.24
C LYS A 7 12.35 15.20 -15.05
N ALA A 8 12.04 14.42 -14.02
CA ALA A 8 11.45 14.92 -12.78
C ALA A 8 12.30 15.99 -12.08
N ASP A 9 13.64 15.85 -12.09
CA ASP A 9 14.53 16.83 -11.46
C ASP A 9 14.50 18.19 -12.16
N GLU A 10 14.28 18.22 -13.48
CA GLU A 10 14.10 19.46 -14.25
C GLU A 10 12.80 20.18 -13.87
N VAL A 11 11.72 19.40 -13.66
CA VAL A 11 10.43 19.93 -13.19
C VAL A 11 10.60 20.57 -11.81
N VAL A 12 11.21 19.84 -10.88
CA VAL A 12 11.43 20.31 -9.51
C VAL A 12 12.25 21.59 -9.50
N ALA A 13 13.35 21.64 -10.26
CA ALA A 13 14.20 22.83 -10.35
C ALA A 13 13.46 24.03 -10.95
N ALA A 14 12.63 23.82 -11.97
CA ALA A 14 11.83 24.88 -12.59
C ALA A 14 10.75 25.41 -11.66
N TYR A 15 10.08 24.51 -10.92
CA TYR A 15 9.06 24.86 -9.93
C TYR A 15 9.68 25.59 -8.74
N ASP A 16 10.76 25.08 -8.15
CA ASP A 16 11.47 25.69 -7.01
C ASP A 16 12.04 27.08 -7.36
N ALA A 17 12.43 27.29 -8.61
CA ALA A 17 12.86 28.60 -9.14
C ALA A 17 11.71 29.56 -9.45
N GLY A 18 10.45 29.20 -9.17
CA GLY A 18 9.26 30.03 -9.42
C GLY A 18 8.89 30.21 -10.89
N ARG A 19 9.35 29.31 -11.80
CA ARG A 19 8.97 29.34 -13.21
C ARG A 19 7.58 28.78 -13.46
N CYS A 20 7.05 28.00 -12.50
CA CYS A 20 5.72 27.40 -12.52
C CYS A 20 5.06 27.59 -11.16
N ASP A 21 3.76 27.87 -11.16
CA ASP A 21 2.96 28.04 -9.93
C ASP A 21 2.41 26.72 -9.41
N VAL A 22 2.32 25.71 -10.29
CA VAL A 22 1.75 24.39 -9.98
C VAL A 22 2.64 23.29 -10.56
N TYR A 23 2.87 22.26 -9.75
CA TYR A 23 3.52 21.02 -10.17
C TYR A 23 2.52 19.87 -10.03
N THR A 24 2.44 19.00 -11.04
CA THR A 24 1.52 17.86 -11.05
C THR A 24 2.24 16.57 -11.41
N THR A 25 2.03 15.55 -10.59
CA THR A 25 2.41 14.16 -10.80
C THR A 25 1.60 13.30 -9.81
N ASP A 26 1.92 12.00 -9.64
CA ASP A 26 1.28 11.16 -8.62
C ASP A 26 1.51 11.71 -7.20
N ARG A 27 0.55 11.47 -6.31
CA ARG A 27 0.53 12.05 -4.95
C ARG A 27 1.78 11.69 -4.14
N SER A 28 2.23 10.45 -4.23
CA SER A 28 3.45 9.99 -3.55
C SER A 28 4.70 10.69 -4.10
N GLY A 29 4.76 10.87 -5.42
CA GLY A 29 5.80 11.64 -6.09
C GLY A 29 5.81 13.09 -5.65
N LEU A 30 4.65 13.77 -5.61
CA LEU A 30 4.54 15.16 -5.11
C LEU A 30 5.04 15.27 -3.68
N ALA A 31 4.66 14.37 -2.78
CA ALA A 31 5.11 14.38 -1.39
C ALA A 31 6.63 14.20 -1.28
N ALA A 32 7.22 13.28 -2.06
CA ALA A 32 8.66 13.06 -2.10
C ALA A 32 9.42 14.26 -2.68
N GLN A 33 8.92 14.86 -3.76
CA GLN A 33 9.56 16.01 -4.38
C GLN A 33 9.45 17.28 -3.52
N ARG A 34 8.33 17.47 -2.81
CA ARG A 34 8.19 18.57 -1.84
C ARG A 34 9.31 18.58 -0.82
N GLY A 35 9.74 17.42 -0.33
CA GLY A 35 10.86 17.30 0.60
C GLY A 35 12.22 17.77 0.07
N LYS A 36 12.35 17.94 -1.26
CA LYS A 36 13.58 18.41 -1.92
C LYS A 36 13.59 19.91 -2.21
N LEU A 37 12.45 20.59 -2.06
CA LEU A 37 12.34 22.02 -2.32
C LEU A 37 13.14 22.84 -1.30
N THR A 38 13.54 24.04 -1.69
CA THR A 38 14.29 24.97 -0.83
C THR A 38 13.49 25.36 0.43
N LYS A 39 12.16 25.45 0.29
CA LYS A 39 11.23 25.77 1.39
C LYS A 39 10.03 24.82 1.39
N PRO A 40 10.16 23.56 1.83
CA PRO A 40 9.11 22.56 1.74
C PRO A 40 7.78 22.97 2.39
N ASP A 41 7.83 23.75 3.47
CA ASP A 41 6.66 24.14 4.25
C ASP A 41 5.83 25.27 3.59
N ASP A 42 6.40 25.96 2.59
CA ASP A 42 5.68 26.98 1.81
C ASP A 42 4.81 26.34 0.70
N HIS A 43 4.86 25.01 0.56
CA HIS A 43 4.17 24.26 -0.50
C HIS A 43 3.18 23.25 0.06
N VAL A 44 2.04 23.11 -0.59
CA VAL A 44 0.97 22.20 -0.19
C VAL A 44 0.64 21.21 -1.34
N VAL A 45 0.44 19.95 -0.97
CA VAL A 45 -0.17 18.96 -1.87
C VAL A 45 -1.68 19.04 -1.68
N LEU A 46 -2.40 19.45 -2.74
CA LEU A 46 -3.85 19.61 -2.70
C LEU A 46 -4.56 18.26 -2.51
N SER A 47 -5.75 18.30 -1.92
CA SER A 47 -6.59 17.12 -1.71
C SER A 47 -7.29 16.64 -2.98
N GLU A 48 -7.45 17.54 -3.95
CA GLU A 48 -8.13 17.28 -5.21
C GLU A 48 -7.34 16.29 -6.07
N ILE A 49 -8.02 15.23 -6.50
CA ILE A 49 -7.46 14.20 -7.38
C ILE A 49 -7.90 14.52 -8.82
N ILE A 50 -6.95 14.86 -9.66
CA ILE A 50 -7.19 15.23 -11.07
C ILE A 50 -6.92 14.10 -12.06
N SER A 51 -6.26 13.02 -11.63
CA SER A 51 -5.98 11.82 -12.43
C SER A 51 -5.99 10.56 -11.55
N LYS A 52 -6.05 9.40 -12.20
CA LYS A 52 -5.98 8.10 -11.53
C LYS A 52 -4.59 7.51 -11.75
N GLU A 53 -3.94 7.14 -10.66
CA GLU A 53 -2.61 6.51 -10.66
C GLU A 53 -2.70 5.13 -10.00
N PRO A 54 -3.11 4.07 -10.73
CA PRO A 54 -3.28 2.73 -10.18
C PRO A 54 -1.92 2.01 -10.03
N LEU A 55 -1.06 2.55 -9.18
CA LEU A 55 0.26 1.99 -8.91
C LEU A 55 0.13 0.64 -8.21
N GLY A 56 0.99 -0.30 -8.56
CA GLY A 56 1.00 -1.63 -7.96
C GLY A 56 2.34 -2.34 -8.16
N PRO A 57 2.55 -3.48 -7.48
CA PRO A 57 3.74 -4.31 -7.71
C PRO A 57 3.81 -4.77 -9.16
N VAL A 58 5.02 -4.77 -9.73
CA VAL A 58 5.28 -5.22 -11.09
C VAL A 58 6.07 -6.52 -11.04
N VAL A 59 5.65 -7.52 -11.81
CA VAL A 59 6.33 -8.81 -11.96
C VAL A 59 6.65 -9.06 -13.44
N ARG A 60 7.57 -9.99 -13.69
CA ARG A 60 7.90 -10.41 -15.05
C ARG A 60 6.70 -11.08 -15.71
N GLN A 61 6.38 -10.71 -16.94
CA GLN A 61 5.32 -11.33 -17.71
C GLN A 61 5.66 -12.81 -18.02
N GLY A 62 4.66 -13.69 -17.90
CA GLY A 62 4.80 -15.11 -18.16
C GLY A 62 5.28 -15.93 -16.97
N ASP A 63 5.45 -15.32 -15.79
CA ASP A 63 5.66 -16.02 -14.53
C ASP A 63 4.37 -15.95 -13.69
N ASP A 64 3.41 -16.80 -14.06
CA ASP A 64 2.08 -16.80 -13.44
C ASP A 64 2.12 -17.26 -11.97
N VAL A 65 3.06 -18.14 -11.62
CA VAL A 65 3.23 -18.60 -10.23
C VAL A 65 3.67 -17.44 -9.36
N TRP A 66 4.72 -16.73 -9.76
CA TRP A 66 5.20 -15.57 -9.05
C TRP A 66 4.16 -14.42 -8.99
N PHE A 67 3.47 -14.19 -10.12
CA PHE A 67 2.38 -13.21 -10.17
C PHE A 67 1.28 -13.53 -9.13
N ASN A 68 0.88 -14.81 -9.04
CA ASN A 68 -0.12 -15.22 -8.05
C ASN A 68 0.38 -15.03 -6.61
N ILE A 69 1.63 -15.38 -6.32
CA ILE A 69 2.23 -15.16 -4.99
C ILE A 69 2.18 -13.66 -4.62
N VAL A 70 2.64 -12.78 -5.50
CA VAL A 70 2.65 -11.32 -5.25
C VAL A 70 1.23 -10.78 -5.09
N ARG A 71 0.30 -11.18 -5.97
CA ARG A 71 -1.11 -10.76 -5.90
C ARG A 71 -1.77 -11.20 -4.60
N TRP A 72 -1.61 -12.47 -4.21
CA TRP A 72 -2.22 -12.98 -2.99
C TRP A 72 -1.54 -12.46 -1.73
N SER A 73 -0.26 -12.14 -1.79
CA SER A 73 0.43 -11.44 -0.68
C SER A 73 -0.21 -10.07 -0.40
N LEU A 74 -0.48 -9.28 -1.45
CA LEU A 74 -1.19 -8.01 -1.31
C LEU A 74 -2.62 -8.21 -0.78
N ASN A 75 -3.36 -9.18 -1.34
CA ASN A 75 -4.70 -9.51 -0.86
C ASN A 75 -4.70 -9.93 0.61
N ALA A 76 -3.71 -10.72 1.05
CA ALA A 76 -3.58 -11.12 2.45
C ALA A 76 -3.35 -9.90 3.36
N MET A 77 -2.49 -8.97 2.97
CA MET A 77 -2.25 -7.76 3.76
C MET A 77 -3.52 -6.90 3.91
N ILE A 78 -4.31 -6.74 2.85
CA ILE A 78 -5.57 -5.99 2.87
C ILE A 78 -6.64 -6.74 3.70
N ASN A 79 -6.80 -8.05 3.51
CA ASN A 79 -7.72 -8.87 4.31
C ASN A 79 -7.37 -8.86 5.79
N ALA A 80 -6.08 -8.90 6.14
CA ALA A 80 -5.64 -8.81 7.53
C ALA A 80 -6.05 -7.48 8.17
N GLU A 81 -5.88 -6.37 7.46
CA GLU A 81 -6.33 -5.06 7.94
C GLU A 81 -7.85 -5.04 8.16
N GLU A 82 -8.63 -5.57 7.21
CA GLU A 82 -10.09 -5.64 7.31
C GLU A 82 -10.57 -6.49 8.50
N MET A 83 -9.85 -7.58 8.80
CA MET A 83 -10.13 -8.44 9.97
C MET A 83 -9.52 -7.91 11.28
N GLY A 84 -8.82 -6.78 11.27
CA GLY A 84 -8.11 -6.25 12.44
C GLY A 84 -6.93 -7.10 12.91
N ILE A 85 -6.37 -7.91 12.01
CA ILE A 85 -5.17 -8.72 12.27
C ILE A 85 -3.93 -7.86 11.99
N THR A 86 -3.03 -7.79 12.96
CA THR A 86 -1.80 -7.00 12.91
C THR A 86 -0.58 -7.84 13.26
N SER A 87 0.61 -7.33 12.98
CA SER A 87 1.87 -7.95 13.43
C SER A 87 1.93 -8.12 14.96
N GLY A 88 1.30 -7.20 15.69
CA GLY A 88 1.28 -7.22 17.16
C GLY A 88 0.30 -8.22 17.78
N ASN A 89 -0.77 -8.63 17.08
CA ASN A 89 -1.80 -9.51 17.63
C ASN A 89 -1.83 -10.91 17.01
N ILE A 90 -1.33 -11.11 15.80
CA ILE A 90 -1.42 -12.40 15.09
C ILE A 90 -0.83 -13.57 15.88
N ASN A 91 0.28 -13.36 16.58
CA ASN A 91 0.93 -14.38 17.40
C ASN A 91 0.14 -14.78 18.66
N LYS A 92 -0.83 -13.93 19.05
CA LYS A 92 -1.69 -14.16 20.23
C LYS A 92 -2.99 -14.86 19.87
N MET A 93 -3.25 -15.09 18.58
CA MET A 93 -4.46 -15.76 18.10
C MET A 93 -4.43 -17.24 18.49
N THR A 94 -5.41 -17.65 19.25
CA THR A 94 -5.59 -19.05 19.64
C THR A 94 -6.81 -19.63 18.93
N TYR A 95 -6.76 -20.93 18.59
CA TYR A 95 -7.81 -21.61 17.83
C TYR A 95 -9.22 -21.42 18.42
N ASN A 96 -9.36 -21.48 19.74
CA ASN A 96 -10.64 -21.38 20.43
C ASN A 96 -11.23 -19.95 20.51
N LYS A 97 -10.50 -18.96 20.03
CA LYS A 97 -10.92 -17.53 20.08
C LYS A 97 -10.99 -16.86 18.72
N ILE A 98 -10.79 -17.62 17.64
CA ILE A 98 -10.76 -17.11 16.28
C ILE A 98 -11.95 -17.65 15.48
N THR A 99 -12.40 -16.87 14.52
CA THR A 99 -13.45 -17.25 13.56
C THR A 99 -12.91 -18.26 12.56
N PRO A 100 -13.78 -19.00 11.85
CA PRO A 100 -13.35 -19.88 10.75
C PRO A 100 -12.59 -19.13 9.65
N ALA A 101 -12.92 -17.86 9.39
CA ALA A 101 -12.20 -17.04 8.42
C ALA A 101 -10.77 -16.75 8.86
N GLU A 102 -10.59 -16.39 10.14
CA GLU A 102 -9.25 -16.18 10.72
C GLU A 102 -8.45 -17.48 10.79
N ALA A 103 -9.11 -18.62 11.09
CA ALA A 103 -8.43 -19.92 11.10
C ALA A 103 -7.89 -20.30 9.72
N ARG A 104 -8.67 -20.06 8.66
CA ARG A 104 -8.22 -20.24 7.27
C ARG A 104 -7.09 -19.27 6.93
N PHE A 105 -7.23 -18.00 7.32
CA PHE A 105 -6.22 -16.98 7.07
C PHE A 105 -4.85 -17.33 7.63
N ILE A 106 -4.78 -17.84 8.86
CA ILE A 106 -3.53 -18.21 9.51
C ILE A 106 -3.06 -19.65 9.21
N GLY A 107 -3.71 -20.35 8.27
CA GLY A 107 -3.32 -21.69 7.83
C GLY A 107 -3.66 -22.83 8.79
N LYS A 108 -4.57 -22.63 9.75
CA LYS A 108 -5.06 -23.68 10.66
C LYS A 108 -6.19 -24.51 10.06
N GLU A 109 -6.89 -23.97 9.08
CA GLU A 109 -7.93 -24.64 8.30
C GLU A 109 -7.70 -24.41 6.81
N GLY A 110 -7.99 -25.45 6.00
CA GLY A 110 -7.78 -25.42 4.54
C GLY A 110 -6.33 -25.71 4.15
N LYS A 111 -6.08 -25.72 2.83
CA LYS A 111 -4.76 -25.96 2.22
C LYS A 111 -4.48 -24.92 1.13
N PHE A 112 -4.62 -23.66 1.48
CA PHE A 112 -4.57 -22.56 0.51
C PHE A 112 -3.13 -22.18 0.10
N GLY A 113 -2.12 -22.67 0.81
CA GLY A 113 -0.72 -22.50 0.43
C GLY A 113 -0.32 -23.38 -0.76
N ALA A 114 -0.85 -24.59 -0.82
CA ALA A 114 -0.49 -25.57 -1.86
C ALA A 114 -0.74 -25.05 -3.29
N GLU A 115 -1.83 -24.30 -3.52
CA GLU A 115 -2.16 -23.69 -4.82
C GLU A 115 -1.14 -22.61 -5.25
N LEU A 116 -0.42 -22.05 -4.29
CA LEU A 116 0.64 -21.08 -4.53
C LEU A 116 2.05 -21.71 -4.49
N GLY A 117 2.15 -23.03 -4.23
CA GLY A 117 3.43 -23.68 -3.97
C GLY A 117 4.10 -23.26 -2.65
N LEU A 118 3.32 -22.78 -1.69
CA LEU A 118 3.76 -22.29 -0.39
C LEU A 118 3.23 -23.18 0.76
N ALA A 119 3.75 -22.98 1.96
CA ALA A 119 3.18 -23.55 3.18
C ALA A 119 1.80 -22.93 3.48
N ASP A 120 0.92 -23.66 4.17
CA ASP A 120 -0.46 -23.21 4.42
C ASP A 120 -0.52 -21.96 5.34
N ASP A 121 0.53 -21.72 6.12
CA ASP A 121 0.67 -20.55 7.00
C ASP A 121 1.28 -19.31 6.30
N TRP A 122 1.36 -19.29 4.97
CA TRP A 122 2.00 -18.21 4.20
C TRP A 122 1.46 -16.81 4.55
N ALA A 123 0.15 -16.65 4.74
CA ALA A 123 -0.44 -15.36 5.11
C ALA A 123 -0.07 -14.97 6.56
N TYR A 124 -0.04 -15.94 7.49
CA TYR A 124 0.48 -15.71 8.84
C TYR A 124 1.94 -15.23 8.79
N GLN A 125 2.79 -15.86 7.96
CA GLN A 125 4.20 -15.46 7.84
C GLN A 125 4.35 -14.02 7.34
N ILE A 126 3.54 -13.61 6.36
CA ILE A 126 3.55 -12.22 5.88
C ILE A 126 3.20 -11.26 7.01
N ILE A 127 2.07 -11.47 7.68
CA ILE A 127 1.59 -10.51 8.67
C ILE A 127 2.48 -10.48 9.92
N SER A 128 3.00 -11.61 10.37
CA SER A 128 3.89 -11.66 11.53
C SER A 128 5.21 -10.91 11.30
N GLN A 129 5.71 -10.88 10.07
CA GLN A 129 7.00 -10.27 9.72
C GLN A 129 6.88 -8.85 9.16
N VAL A 130 5.86 -8.58 8.37
CA VAL A 130 5.70 -7.30 7.65
C VAL A 130 4.54 -6.48 8.20
N GLY A 131 3.52 -7.12 8.77
CA GLY A 131 2.28 -6.48 9.18
C GLY A 131 1.23 -6.45 8.07
N ASN A 132 0.05 -5.93 8.39
CA ASN A 132 -1.03 -5.73 7.42
C ASN A 132 -0.78 -4.51 6.52
N TYR A 133 -1.68 -4.26 5.56
CA TYR A 133 -1.51 -3.15 4.62
C TYR A 133 -1.46 -1.79 5.32
N GLY A 134 -2.33 -1.56 6.32
CA GLY A 134 -2.33 -0.33 7.11
C GLY A 134 -1.01 -0.10 7.85
N GLU A 135 -0.47 -1.13 8.52
CA GLU A 135 0.83 -1.04 9.19
C GLU A 135 1.96 -0.72 8.20
N SER A 136 1.94 -1.35 7.02
CA SER A 136 2.92 -1.07 5.96
C SER A 136 2.79 0.36 5.42
N TYR A 137 1.56 0.83 5.17
CA TYR A 137 1.30 2.19 4.73
C TYR A 137 1.81 3.22 5.74
N GLU A 138 1.38 3.09 7.00
CA GLU A 138 1.76 4.01 8.08
C GLU A 138 3.28 4.09 8.27
N ARG A 139 3.97 2.97 8.19
CA ARG A 139 5.43 2.90 8.36
C ARG A 139 6.20 3.55 7.22
N ASN A 140 5.70 3.44 5.98
CA ASN A 140 6.46 3.86 4.80
C ASN A 140 6.08 5.24 4.28
N VAL A 141 4.80 5.62 4.33
CA VAL A 141 4.30 6.86 3.72
C VAL A 141 3.31 7.62 4.59
N GLY A 142 2.88 7.05 5.69
CA GLY A 142 1.81 7.56 6.55
C GLY A 142 2.10 8.92 7.21
N PRO A 143 1.12 9.46 7.97
CA PRO A 143 1.19 10.79 8.57
C PRO A 143 2.41 11.04 9.47
N ASN A 144 2.96 9.98 10.08
CA ASN A 144 4.13 10.06 10.96
C ASN A 144 5.47 9.93 10.22
N THR A 145 5.46 9.80 8.90
CA THR A 145 6.65 9.77 8.05
C THR A 145 6.97 11.16 7.50
N PRO A 146 8.15 11.38 6.92
CA PRO A 146 8.46 12.63 6.22
C PRO A 146 7.49 12.95 5.07
N LEU A 147 6.82 11.96 4.49
CA LEU A 147 5.86 12.14 3.39
C LEU A 147 4.49 12.64 3.89
N LYS A 148 4.11 12.31 5.13
CA LYS A 148 2.88 12.77 5.80
C LYS A 148 1.61 12.54 4.98
N LEU A 149 1.48 11.37 4.35
CA LEU A 149 0.33 11.04 3.52
C LEU A 149 -0.79 10.39 4.33
N ASP A 150 -1.98 10.98 4.25
CA ASP A 150 -3.20 10.34 4.72
C ASP A 150 -3.60 9.19 3.78
N ARG A 151 -4.31 8.20 4.31
CA ARG A 151 -4.80 7.04 3.56
C ARG A 151 -5.67 7.47 2.35
N GLY A 152 -6.62 8.36 2.55
CA GLY A 152 -7.52 8.82 1.49
C GLY A 152 -8.16 7.63 0.75
N VAL A 153 -8.04 7.60 -0.58
CA VAL A 153 -8.55 6.48 -1.41
C VAL A 153 -7.87 5.14 -1.13
N ASN A 154 -6.69 5.12 -0.52
CA ASN A 154 -6.00 3.89 -0.10
C ASN A 154 -6.51 3.32 1.23
N ALA A 155 -7.59 3.85 1.79
CA ALA A 155 -8.30 3.23 2.90
C ALA A 155 -9.11 2.01 2.43
N LEU A 156 -9.51 1.16 3.37
CA LEU A 156 -10.42 0.04 3.10
C LEU A 156 -11.76 0.54 2.53
N TRP A 157 -12.40 -0.28 1.70
CA TRP A 157 -13.75 0.01 1.16
C TRP A 157 -14.76 0.30 2.27
N SER A 158 -14.67 -0.39 3.41
CA SER A 158 -15.52 -0.18 4.58
C SER A 158 -15.26 1.16 5.31
N GLN A 159 -14.16 1.83 4.97
CA GLN A 159 -13.73 3.12 5.54
C GLN A 159 -13.78 4.25 4.51
N GLY A 160 -14.48 4.05 3.39
CA GLY A 160 -14.62 5.04 2.32
C GLY A 160 -13.49 5.08 1.29
N GLY A 161 -12.56 4.14 1.34
CA GLY A 161 -11.50 3.97 0.33
C GLY A 161 -11.90 2.98 -0.78
N ILE A 162 -10.92 2.57 -1.57
CA ILE A 162 -11.10 1.64 -2.70
C ILE A 162 -10.44 0.28 -2.49
N LEU A 163 -9.77 0.05 -1.35
CA LEU A 163 -9.12 -1.24 -1.10
C LEU A 163 -10.17 -2.31 -0.80
N TYR A 164 -10.35 -3.19 -1.76
CA TYR A 164 -11.27 -4.33 -1.71
C TYR A 164 -10.55 -5.56 -2.23
N ALA A 165 -10.14 -6.46 -1.34
CA ALA A 165 -9.36 -7.63 -1.66
C ALA A 165 -10.23 -8.89 -1.77
N ALA A 166 -9.82 -9.83 -2.62
CA ALA A 166 -10.43 -11.15 -2.69
C ALA A 166 -10.21 -11.90 -1.36
N PRO A 167 -11.26 -12.51 -0.78
CA PRO A 167 -11.13 -13.25 0.48
C PRO A 167 -10.38 -14.58 0.28
N ILE A 168 -9.61 -14.99 1.30
CA ILE A 168 -9.00 -16.32 1.37
C ILE A 168 -10.02 -17.33 1.88
N ARG A 169 -10.57 -18.15 0.96
CA ARG A 169 -11.63 -19.14 1.24
C ARG A 169 -11.74 -20.21 0.15
#